data_09bc74b1af6aab0b86d9748221747722
#
_entry.id   09bc74b1af6aab0b86d9748221747722
#
_cell.length_a   1.000
_cell.length_b   1.000
_cell.length_c   1.000
_cell.angle_alpha   90.00
_cell.angle_beta   90.00
_cell.angle_gamma   90.00
#
_symmetry.space_group_name_H-M   'P 1'
#
loop_
_entity.id
_entity.type
_entity.pdbx_description
1 polymer ?
#
loop_
_entity_poly.entity_id
_entity_poly.type
_entity_poly.pdbx_seq_one_letter_code
_entity_poly.pdbx_strand_id
1 'polypeptide(L)'
;MTEHELGSPAPTADLLRGVRRASAEGRPVGRITPGAHRSWQAYALVVVASELVGAARAFVEQSVDYARERHQYGQPIGSFQAVQHQIADATVLVEACTSATRYAAWCLDSETPGRALTAARVAKAEVNSSAVEAVYAGMQVFGGIAQTWEHVAHLYLRRALVGATTLATTSDLLTVLAAPEGTR
;
A
#
# COMPACT_ATOMS: atom_id res chain seq x y z
N MET A 1 17.26 20.59 1.73
CA MET A 1 17.71 19.20 1.47
C MET A 1 19.00 18.98 2.23
N THR A 2 19.18 17.81 2.79
CA THR A 2 20.33 17.46 3.62
C THR A 2 20.91 16.14 3.09
N GLU A 3 22.23 16.08 2.97
CA GLU A 3 22.95 14.85 2.66
C GLU A 3 23.27 14.12 3.94
N HIS A 4 22.99 12.83 4.02
CA HIS A 4 23.24 11.99 5.18
C HIS A 4 24.09 10.78 4.78
N GLU A 5 24.96 10.37 5.65
CA GLU A 5 25.66 9.10 5.50
C GLU A 5 24.71 7.93 5.81
N LEU A 6 24.77 6.91 4.95
CA LEU A 6 23.98 5.69 5.13
C LEU A 6 24.76 4.69 5.97
N GLY A 7 24.17 4.29 7.09
CA GLY A 7 24.69 3.25 7.96
C GLY A 7 24.53 1.84 7.39
N SER A 8 24.85 0.86 8.23
CA SER A 8 24.66 -0.56 7.92
C SER A 8 23.21 -0.91 7.65
N PRO A 9 22.95 -2.00 6.89
CA PRO A 9 21.59 -2.52 6.71
C PRO A 9 20.92 -2.78 8.06
N ALA A 10 19.64 -2.39 8.17
CA ALA A 10 18.84 -2.62 9.36
C ALA A 10 17.81 -3.74 9.09
N PRO A 11 17.45 -4.53 10.12
CA PRO A 11 16.38 -5.49 10.01
C PRO A 11 15.07 -4.81 9.59
N THR A 12 14.31 -5.46 8.71
CA THR A 12 13.00 -4.98 8.27
C THR A 12 12.00 -6.13 8.30
N ALA A 13 10.74 -5.82 8.60
CA ALA A 13 9.65 -6.79 8.52
C ALA A 13 9.32 -7.16 7.07
N ASP A 14 9.54 -6.25 6.11
CA ASP A 14 9.44 -6.54 4.69
C ASP A 14 10.75 -7.13 4.18
N LEU A 15 10.77 -8.44 3.97
CA LEU A 15 11.96 -9.20 3.56
C LEU A 15 12.44 -8.85 2.14
N LEU A 16 11.64 -8.16 1.36
CA LEU A 16 11.95 -7.75 -0.01
C LEU A 16 12.49 -6.31 -0.09
N ARG A 17 12.61 -5.61 1.05
CA ARG A 17 13.16 -4.24 1.14
C ARG A 17 14.44 -4.19 1.93
N GLY A 18 15.48 -3.60 1.33
CA GLY A 18 16.66 -3.17 2.07
C GLY A 18 16.38 -1.84 2.79
N VAL A 19 16.62 -1.82 4.10
CA VAL A 19 16.49 -0.60 4.92
C VAL A 19 17.85 -0.25 5.49
N ARG A 20 18.22 1.03 5.47
CA ARG A 20 19.43 1.56 6.11
C ARG A 20 19.08 2.75 6.97
N ARG A 21 19.76 2.91 8.08
CA ARG A 21 19.65 4.15 8.88
C ARG A 21 20.45 5.24 8.20
N ALA A 22 19.88 6.44 8.11
CA ALA A 22 20.65 7.64 7.80
C ALA A 22 21.29 8.19 9.07
N SER A 23 22.43 8.86 8.96
CA SER A 23 23.03 9.60 10.08
C SER A 23 22.06 10.65 10.63
N ALA A 24 22.09 10.89 11.94
CA ALA A 24 21.32 11.97 12.55
C ALA A 24 21.81 13.35 12.10
N GLU A 25 23.13 13.46 11.86
CA GLU A 25 23.77 14.67 11.35
C GLU A 25 23.86 14.61 9.84
N GLY A 26 23.48 15.70 9.17
CA GLY A 26 23.55 15.81 7.73
C GLY A 26 24.02 17.19 7.29
N ARG A 27 24.71 17.25 6.16
CA ARG A 27 25.17 18.49 5.57
C ARG A 27 24.05 19.09 4.69
N PRO A 28 23.65 20.36 4.92
CA PRO A 28 22.69 21.02 4.03
C PRO A 28 23.26 21.13 2.60
N VAL A 29 22.53 20.65 1.60
CA VAL A 29 22.93 20.71 0.18
C VAL A 29 22.04 21.64 -0.63
N GLY A 30 20.91 22.11 -0.06
CA GLY A 30 20.04 23.05 -0.75
C GLY A 30 18.72 23.28 -0.02
N ARG A 31 17.91 24.16 -0.59
CA ARG A 31 16.54 24.48 -0.15
C ARG A 31 15.56 24.13 -1.28
N ILE A 32 14.41 23.64 -0.91
CA ILE A 32 13.27 23.45 -1.81
C ILE A 32 12.17 24.42 -1.44
N THR A 33 11.42 24.88 -2.43
CA THR A 33 10.24 25.72 -2.18
C THR A 33 9.12 24.92 -1.52
N PRO A 34 8.19 25.56 -0.79
CA PRO A 34 7.04 24.87 -0.23
C PRO A 34 6.20 24.12 -1.28
N GLY A 35 6.05 24.68 -2.46
CA GLY A 35 5.36 24.02 -3.59
C GLY A 35 6.08 22.74 -4.05
N ALA A 36 7.39 22.83 -4.30
CA ALA A 36 8.19 21.67 -4.67
C ALA A 36 8.19 20.56 -3.59
N HIS A 37 8.19 20.95 -2.33
CA HIS A 37 8.08 20.00 -1.21
C HIS A 37 6.72 19.27 -1.22
N ARG A 38 5.61 20.01 -1.43
CA ARG A 38 4.27 19.40 -1.55
C ARG A 38 4.19 18.44 -2.74
N SER A 39 4.71 18.84 -3.92
CA SER A 39 4.75 17.97 -5.09
C SER A 39 5.56 16.69 -4.83
N TRP A 40 6.71 16.80 -4.18
CA TRP A 40 7.53 15.64 -3.82
C TRP A 40 6.78 14.70 -2.84
N GLN A 41 6.14 15.26 -1.82
CA GLN A 41 5.32 14.46 -0.89
C GLN A 41 4.17 13.74 -1.60
N ALA A 42 3.45 14.45 -2.48
CA ALA A 42 2.36 13.86 -3.25
C ALA A 42 2.85 12.71 -4.11
N TYR A 43 3.94 12.91 -4.85
CA TYR A 43 4.57 11.89 -5.68
C TYR A 43 4.98 10.66 -4.86
N ALA A 44 5.65 10.85 -3.73
CA ALA A 44 6.09 9.76 -2.87
C ALA A 44 4.89 8.93 -2.32
N LEU A 45 3.80 9.58 -1.90
CA LEU A 45 2.59 8.90 -1.44
C LEU A 45 1.93 8.09 -2.55
N VAL A 46 1.84 8.63 -3.77
CA VAL A 46 1.25 7.94 -4.94
C VAL A 46 2.09 6.72 -5.33
N VAL A 47 3.41 6.83 -5.34
CA VAL A 47 4.31 5.70 -5.65
C VAL A 47 4.12 4.55 -4.66
N VAL A 48 4.12 4.85 -3.36
CA VAL A 48 3.91 3.81 -2.33
C VAL A 48 2.51 3.23 -2.41
N ALA A 49 1.48 4.04 -2.64
CA ALA A 49 0.12 3.56 -2.84
C ALA A 49 0.02 2.63 -4.05
N SER A 50 0.63 3.00 -5.18
CA SER A 50 0.64 2.18 -6.42
C SER A 50 1.32 0.82 -6.20
N GLU A 51 2.41 0.78 -5.45
CA GLU A 51 3.10 -0.46 -5.09
C GLU A 51 2.19 -1.38 -4.27
N LEU A 52 1.50 -0.84 -3.26
CA LEU A 52 0.59 -1.61 -2.41
C LEU A 52 -0.62 -2.15 -3.19
N VAL A 53 -1.21 -1.34 -4.05
CA VAL A 53 -2.30 -1.76 -4.94
C VAL A 53 -1.85 -2.90 -5.85
N GLY A 54 -0.66 -2.79 -6.45
CA GLY A 54 -0.09 -3.85 -7.29
C GLY A 54 0.12 -5.16 -6.53
N ALA A 55 0.66 -5.08 -5.31
CA ALA A 55 0.86 -6.25 -4.47
C ALA A 55 -0.46 -6.91 -4.06
N ALA A 56 -1.45 -6.13 -3.61
CA ALA A 56 -2.76 -6.64 -3.21
C ALA A 56 -3.48 -7.28 -4.40
N ARG A 57 -3.48 -6.63 -5.57
CA ARG A 57 -4.06 -7.16 -6.80
C ARG A 57 -3.46 -8.51 -7.17
N ALA A 58 -2.13 -8.60 -7.27
CA ALA A 58 -1.45 -9.83 -7.64
C ALA A 58 -1.78 -10.98 -6.66
N PHE A 59 -1.92 -10.69 -5.37
CA PHE A 59 -2.24 -11.72 -4.39
C PHE A 59 -3.70 -12.16 -4.46
N VAL A 60 -4.64 -11.25 -4.71
CA VAL A 60 -6.05 -11.58 -4.93
C VAL A 60 -6.21 -12.44 -6.20
N GLU A 61 -5.53 -12.09 -7.29
CA GLU A 61 -5.51 -12.90 -8.53
C GLU A 61 -5.01 -14.33 -8.28
N GLN A 62 -3.90 -14.49 -7.54
CA GLN A 62 -3.41 -15.82 -7.14
C GLN A 62 -4.43 -16.59 -6.29
N SER A 63 -5.19 -15.89 -5.42
CA SER A 63 -6.25 -16.50 -4.61
C SER A 63 -7.41 -17.00 -5.46
N VAL A 64 -7.76 -16.26 -6.52
CA VAL A 64 -8.78 -16.66 -7.51
C VAL A 64 -8.34 -17.95 -8.23
N ASP A 65 -7.09 -17.99 -8.71
CA ASP A 65 -6.57 -19.16 -9.44
C ASP A 65 -6.52 -20.39 -8.51
N TYR A 66 -6.04 -20.21 -7.28
CA TYR A 66 -6.08 -21.28 -6.28
C TYR A 66 -7.51 -21.80 -6.03
N ALA A 67 -8.49 -20.88 -5.90
CA ALA A 67 -9.89 -21.26 -5.67
C ALA A 67 -10.49 -22.04 -6.83
N ARG A 68 -10.03 -21.85 -8.06
CA ARG A 68 -10.44 -22.61 -9.25
C ARG A 68 -9.85 -24.01 -9.29
N GLU A 69 -8.61 -24.16 -8.83
CA GLU A 69 -7.85 -25.41 -8.93
C GLU A 69 -8.02 -26.31 -7.71
N ARG A 70 -8.16 -25.73 -6.51
CA ARG A 70 -8.26 -26.49 -5.26
C ARG A 70 -9.63 -27.13 -5.12
N HIS A 71 -9.68 -28.45 -4.99
CA HIS A 71 -10.91 -29.22 -4.80
C HIS A 71 -11.07 -29.66 -3.33
N GLN A 72 -12.28 -29.49 -2.80
CA GLN A 72 -12.74 -30.03 -1.53
C GLN A 72 -14.22 -30.43 -1.67
N TYR A 73 -14.62 -31.48 -0.97
CA TYR A 73 -16.00 -32.02 -1.06
C TYR A 73 -16.45 -32.32 -2.50
N GLY A 74 -15.51 -32.76 -3.35
CA GLY A 74 -15.79 -33.17 -4.72
C GLY A 74 -15.90 -32.03 -5.77
N GLN A 75 -15.62 -30.79 -5.38
CA GLN A 75 -15.73 -29.63 -6.28
C GLN A 75 -14.64 -28.57 -5.97
N PRO A 76 -14.35 -27.64 -6.93
CA PRO A 76 -13.46 -26.52 -6.68
C PRO A 76 -13.95 -25.67 -5.50
N ILE A 77 -13.03 -25.19 -4.64
CA ILE A 77 -13.44 -24.37 -3.50
C ILE A 77 -14.08 -23.03 -3.93
N GLY A 78 -13.75 -22.52 -5.11
CA GLY A 78 -14.36 -21.34 -5.70
C GLY A 78 -15.83 -21.52 -6.09
N SER A 79 -16.40 -22.74 -6.03
CA SER A 79 -17.84 -22.96 -6.19
C SER A 79 -18.66 -22.68 -4.92
N PHE A 80 -18.00 -22.56 -3.77
CA PHE A 80 -18.69 -22.23 -2.51
C PHE A 80 -18.95 -20.74 -2.39
N GLN A 81 -20.19 -20.34 -2.08
CA GLN A 81 -20.60 -18.94 -1.97
C GLN A 81 -19.73 -18.13 -1.00
N ALA A 82 -19.32 -18.72 0.13
CA ALA A 82 -18.47 -18.04 1.12
C ALA A 82 -17.13 -17.62 0.51
N VAL A 83 -16.52 -18.47 -0.32
CA VAL A 83 -15.26 -18.17 -1.02
C VAL A 83 -15.49 -17.13 -2.11
N GLN A 84 -16.59 -17.25 -2.87
CA GLN A 84 -16.94 -16.28 -3.92
C GLN A 84 -17.14 -14.87 -3.35
N HIS A 85 -17.90 -14.74 -2.26
CA HIS A 85 -18.13 -13.44 -1.61
C HIS A 85 -16.83 -12.82 -1.12
N GLN A 86 -15.98 -13.61 -0.48
CA GLN A 86 -14.69 -13.15 0.03
C GLN A 86 -13.77 -12.64 -1.08
N ILE A 87 -13.70 -13.36 -2.21
CA ILE A 87 -12.93 -12.94 -3.38
C ILE A 87 -13.55 -11.69 -4.02
N ALA A 88 -14.88 -11.61 -4.09
CA ALA A 88 -15.58 -10.44 -4.64
C ALA A 88 -15.31 -9.19 -3.79
N ASP A 89 -15.41 -9.29 -2.46
CA ASP A 89 -15.13 -8.20 -1.54
C ASP A 89 -13.67 -7.74 -1.67
N ALA A 90 -12.70 -8.67 -1.69
CA ALA A 90 -11.30 -8.35 -1.90
C ALA A 90 -11.05 -7.65 -3.25
N THR A 91 -11.74 -8.07 -4.31
CA THR A 91 -11.66 -7.45 -5.63
C THR A 91 -12.19 -6.02 -5.61
N VAL A 92 -13.33 -5.76 -4.94
CA VAL A 92 -13.89 -4.41 -4.78
C VAL A 92 -12.91 -3.49 -4.07
N LEU A 93 -12.26 -3.94 -2.98
CA LEU A 93 -11.24 -3.18 -2.27
C LEU A 93 -10.06 -2.80 -3.18
N VAL A 94 -9.55 -3.76 -3.97
CA VAL A 94 -8.46 -3.51 -4.92
C VAL A 94 -8.86 -2.53 -6.01
N GLU A 95 -10.08 -2.61 -6.55
CA GLU A 95 -10.57 -1.69 -7.59
C GLU A 95 -10.80 -0.26 -7.04
N ALA A 96 -11.31 -0.13 -5.81
CA ALA A 96 -11.44 1.15 -5.12
C ALA A 96 -10.06 1.80 -4.93
N CYS A 97 -9.09 1.05 -4.40
CA CYS A 97 -7.70 1.49 -4.26
C CYS A 97 -7.08 1.92 -5.59
N THR A 98 -7.33 1.14 -6.66
CA THR A 98 -6.83 1.43 -8.01
C THR A 98 -7.39 2.75 -8.52
N SER A 99 -8.69 2.97 -8.37
CA SER A 99 -9.35 4.19 -8.81
C SER A 99 -8.84 5.42 -8.06
N ALA A 100 -8.74 5.34 -6.73
CA ALA A 100 -8.21 6.42 -5.91
C ALA A 100 -6.75 6.75 -6.27
N THR A 101 -5.91 5.73 -6.47
CA THR A 101 -4.48 5.91 -6.81
C THR A 101 -4.31 6.50 -8.20
N ARG A 102 -5.10 6.06 -9.20
CA ARG A 102 -5.08 6.63 -10.56
C ARG A 102 -5.52 8.08 -10.57
N TYR A 103 -6.57 8.43 -9.82
CA TYR A 103 -6.98 9.82 -9.67
C TYR A 103 -5.89 10.67 -9.04
N ALA A 104 -5.25 10.20 -7.97
CA ALA A 104 -4.16 10.90 -7.33
C ALA A 104 -2.95 11.08 -8.27
N ALA A 105 -2.62 10.06 -9.07
CA ALA A 105 -1.58 10.15 -10.10
C ALA A 105 -1.91 11.20 -11.17
N TRP A 106 -3.15 11.23 -11.66
CA TRP A 106 -3.60 12.26 -12.59
C TRP A 106 -3.48 13.68 -11.99
N CYS A 107 -3.80 13.84 -10.69
CA CYS A 107 -3.65 15.13 -10.02
C CYS A 107 -2.20 15.63 -9.95
N LEU A 108 -1.19 14.74 -9.97
CA LEU A 108 0.22 15.16 -9.99
C LEU A 108 0.57 16.00 -11.22
N ASP A 109 -0.04 15.67 -12.36
CA ASP A 109 0.24 16.32 -13.66
C ASP A 109 -0.72 17.48 -13.94
N SER A 110 -1.94 17.45 -13.38
CA SER A 110 -3.04 18.32 -13.83
C SER A 110 -3.50 19.33 -12.78
N GLU A 111 -3.05 19.22 -11.53
CA GLU A 111 -3.55 20.03 -10.42
C GLU A 111 -2.44 20.83 -9.73
N THR A 112 -2.83 21.78 -8.90
CA THR A 112 -1.88 22.52 -8.06
C THR A 112 -1.21 21.59 -7.04
N PRO A 113 0.02 21.88 -6.57
CA PRO A 113 0.72 21.04 -5.60
C PRO A 113 -0.08 20.75 -4.32
N GLY A 114 -0.92 21.70 -3.88
CA GLY A 114 -1.79 21.51 -2.71
C GLY A 114 -2.90 20.50 -2.96
N ARG A 115 -3.62 20.61 -4.10
CA ARG A 115 -4.69 19.68 -4.48
C ARG A 115 -4.16 18.29 -4.78
N ALA A 116 -3.03 18.19 -5.49
CA ALA A 116 -2.35 16.94 -5.75
C ALA A 116 -1.96 16.22 -4.44
N LEU A 117 -1.42 16.97 -3.47
CA LEU A 117 -1.06 16.40 -2.18
C LEU A 117 -2.30 15.93 -1.39
N THR A 118 -3.42 16.66 -1.46
CA THR A 118 -4.68 16.23 -0.83
C THR A 118 -5.19 14.93 -1.46
N ALA A 119 -5.22 14.84 -2.80
CA ALA A 119 -5.62 13.63 -3.50
C ALA A 119 -4.69 12.43 -3.17
N ALA A 120 -3.39 12.66 -3.11
CA ALA A 120 -2.41 11.65 -2.73
C ALA A 120 -2.59 11.13 -1.29
N ARG A 121 -2.92 12.02 -0.35
CA ARG A 121 -3.23 11.65 1.04
C ARG A 121 -4.50 10.81 1.15
N VAL A 122 -5.55 11.18 0.42
CA VAL A 122 -6.81 10.40 0.38
C VAL A 122 -6.54 9.01 -0.18
N ALA A 123 -5.89 8.92 -1.34
CA ALA A 123 -5.56 7.64 -1.95
C ALA A 123 -4.69 6.76 -1.04
N LYS A 124 -3.66 7.34 -0.41
CA LYS A 124 -2.78 6.58 0.48
C LYS A 124 -3.49 6.12 1.75
N ALA A 125 -4.40 6.93 2.33
CA ALA A 125 -5.20 6.56 3.49
C ALA A 125 -6.11 5.37 3.19
N GLU A 126 -6.79 5.39 2.04
CA GLU A 126 -7.61 4.28 1.56
C GLU A 126 -6.78 3.02 1.33
N VAL A 127 -5.69 3.12 0.58
CA VAL A 127 -4.83 1.98 0.23
C VAL A 127 -4.18 1.35 1.45
N ASN A 128 -3.80 2.12 2.47
CA ASN A 128 -3.22 1.59 3.70
C ASN A 128 -4.12 0.55 4.40
N SER A 129 -5.42 0.75 4.37
CA SER A 129 -6.40 -0.13 5.01
C SER A 129 -6.83 -1.24 4.07
N SER A 130 -7.32 -0.86 2.90
CA SER A 130 -7.98 -1.77 1.95
C SER A 130 -7.01 -2.76 1.29
N ALA A 131 -5.75 -2.37 1.03
CA ALA A 131 -4.76 -3.32 0.50
C ALA A 131 -4.39 -4.40 1.53
N VAL A 132 -4.28 -4.05 2.81
CA VAL A 132 -4.02 -5.02 3.88
C VAL A 132 -5.21 -5.97 4.03
N GLU A 133 -6.43 -5.45 4.03
CA GLU A 133 -7.66 -6.25 4.13
C GLU A 133 -7.81 -7.21 2.94
N ALA A 134 -7.55 -6.75 1.71
CA ALA A 134 -7.57 -7.60 0.52
C ALA A 134 -6.55 -8.74 0.59
N VAL A 135 -5.34 -8.48 1.10
CA VAL A 135 -4.33 -9.54 1.32
C VAL A 135 -4.80 -10.53 2.38
N TYR A 136 -5.38 -10.08 3.49
CA TYR A 136 -5.94 -10.99 4.50
C TYR A 136 -7.08 -11.86 3.93
N ALA A 137 -7.96 -11.28 3.13
CA ALA A 137 -9.02 -12.03 2.46
C ALA A 137 -8.45 -13.12 1.54
N GLY A 138 -7.42 -12.79 0.74
CA GLY A 138 -6.70 -13.76 -0.08
C GLY A 138 -6.06 -14.89 0.76
N MET A 139 -5.41 -14.55 1.87
CA MET A 139 -4.82 -15.56 2.78
C MET A 139 -5.88 -16.52 3.33
N GLN A 140 -7.08 -16.03 3.61
CA GLN A 140 -8.19 -16.86 4.08
C GLN A 140 -8.65 -17.86 3.01
N VAL A 141 -8.65 -17.45 1.72
CA VAL A 141 -8.96 -18.35 0.59
C VAL A 141 -7.95 -19.50 0.50
N PHE A 142 -6.66 -19.23 0.69
CA PHE A 142 -5.63 -20.28 0.77
C PHE A 142 -5.78 -21.15 2.01
N GLY A 143 -6.33 -20.63 3.10
CA GLY A 143 -6.47 -21.32 4.36
C GLY A 143 -5.13 -21.61 5.06
N GLY A 144 -4.99 -22.77 5.69
CA GLY A 144 -3.82 -23.10 6.51
C GLY A 144 -2.47 -23.01 5.79
N ILE A 145 -2.43 -23.24 4.48
CA ILE A 145 -1.18 -23.17 3.71
C ILE A 145 -0.61 -21.75 3.67
N ALA A 146 -1.46 -20.71 3.69
CA ALA A 146 -1.01 -19.33 3.72
C ALA A 146 -0.27 -18.94 5.01
N GLN A 147 -0.39 -19.76 6.06
CA GLN A 147 0.29 -19.55 7.35
C GLN A 147 1.66 -20.23 7.41
N THR A 148 2.02 -21.02 6.39
CA THR A 148 3.31 -21.69 6.34
C THR A 148 4.40 -20.76 5.78
N TRP A 149 5.66 -21.03 6.16
CA TRP A 149 6.80 -20.24 5.69
C TRP A 149 7.10 -20.47 4.22
N GLU A 150 6.76 -21.63 3.68
CA GLU A 150 6.95 -22.01 2.30
C GLU A 150 6.03 -21.29 1.32
N HIS A 151 4.88 -20.80 1.81
CA HIS A 151 3.92 -20.08 0.98
C HIS A 151 4.25 -18.59 0.89
N VAL A 152 4.09 -18.00 -0.28
CA VAL A 152 4.42 -16.59 -0.55
C VAL A 152 3.53 -15.58 0.16
N ALA A 153 2.40 -15.97 0.75
CA ALA A 153 1.43 -15.10 1.41
C ALA A 153 2.06 -14.17 2.44
N HIS A 154 3.02 -14.69 3.25
CA HIS A 154 3.69 -13.88 4.25
C HIS A 154 4.51 -12.72 3.64
N LEU A 155 5.02 -12.86 2.42
CA LEU A 155 5.74 -11.79 1.72
C LEU A 155 4.79 -10.65 1.33
N TYR A 156 3.61 -11.01 0.78
CA TYR A 156 2.58 -10.03 0.45
C TYR A 156 2.04 -9.31 1.70
N LEU A 157 1.76 -10.06 2.77
CA LEU A 157 1.29 -9.47 4.02
C LEU A 157 2.32 -8.53 4.65
N ARG A 158 3.59 -8.93 4.73
CA ARG A 158 4.66 -8.09 5.24
C ARG A 158 4.83 -6.83 4.41
N ARG A 159 4.77 -6.94 3.08
CA ARG A 159 4.80 -5.80 2.16
C ARG A 159 3.63 -4.86 2.42
N ALA A 160 2.41 -5.38 2.55
CA ALA A 160 1.22 -4.59 2.80
C ALA A 160 1.31 -3.86 4.15
N LEU A 161 1.67 -4.54 5.24
CA LEU A 161 1.78 -3.96 6.57
C LEU A 161 2.87 -2.89 6.68
N VAL A 162 4.07 -3.14 6.15
CA VAL A 162 5.16 -2.15 6.14
C VAL A 162 4.82 -0.98 5.24
N GLY A 163 4.26 -1.23 4.07
CA GLY A 163 3.86 -0.18 3.15
C GLY A 163 2.75 0.72 3.69
N ALA A 164 1.80 0.14 4.46
CA ALA A 164 0.73 0.91 5.11
C ALA A 164 1.25 1.92 6.16
N THR A 165 2.44 1.71 6.70
CA THR A 165 3.08 2.65 7.63
C THR A 165 4.18 3.48 6.98
N THR A 166 4.55 3.19 5.73
CA THR A 166 5.61 3.91 5.00
C THR A 166 5.12 5.31 4.64
N LEU A 167 5.92 6.32 4.94
CA LEU A 167 5.68 7.77 4.80
C LEU A 167 4.63 8.33 5.75
N ALA A 168 3.48 7.69 5.92
CA ALA A 168 2.42 8.09 6.84
C ALA A 168 1.42 6.94 7.08
N THR A 169 0.92 6.84 8.29
CA THR A 169 -0.18 5.93 8.64
C THR A 169 -1.54 6.52 8.22
N THR A 170 -2.58 5.68 8.18
CA THR A 170 -3.96 6.16 7.93
C THR A 170 -4.36 7.25 8.94
N SER A 171 -4.05 7.07 10.21
CA SER A 171 -4.37 8.06 11.26
C SER A 171 -3.69 9.41 11.02
N ASP A 172 -2.39 9.41 10.65
CA ASP A 172 -1.66 10.63 10.32
C ASP A 172 -2.30 11.38 9.16
N LEU A 173 -2.64 10.64 8.10
CA LEU A 173 -3.24 11.19 6.89
C LEU A 173 -4.63 11.77 7.15
N LEU A 174 -5.48 11.05 7.87
CA LEU A 174 -6.83 11.51 8.22
C LEU A 174 -6.80 12.73 9.16
N THR A 175 -5.88 12.77 10.11
CA THR A 175 -5.70 13.93 10.99
C THR A 175 -5.39 15.20 10.18
N VAL A 176 -4.47 15.10 9.21
CA VAL A 176 -4.14 16.25 8.34
C VAL A 176 -5.30 16.60 7.41
N LEU A 177 -6.03 15.62 6.87
CA LEU A 177 -7.16 15.86 5.98
C LEU A 177 -8.34 16.53 6.72
N ALA A 178 -8.56 16.20 8.00
CA ALA A 178 -9.61 16.76 8.83
C ALA A 178 -9.26 18.17 9.38
N ALA A 179 -8.01 18.60 9.31
CA ALA A 179 -7.59 19.92 9.80
C ALA A 179 -8.23 21.04 8.97
N PRO A 180 -8.60 22.20 9.61
CA PRO A 180 -9.15 23.36 8.92
C PRO A 180 -8.24 23.85 7.79
N GLU A 181 -8.85 24.43 6.75
CA GLU A 181 -8.08 25.07 5.67
C GLU A 181 -7.25 26.22 6.25
N GLY A 182 -5.95 26.20 5.98
CA GLY A 182 -4.96 27.14 6.53
C GLY A 182 -3.91 26.53 7.45
N THR A 183 -4.18 25.32 7.97
CA THR A 183 -3.21 24.52 8.77
C THR A 183 -2.67 23.31 8.02
N ARG A 184 -3.08 23.11 6.76
CA ARG A 184 -2.70 21.97 5.92
C ARG A 184 -1.40 22.18 5.14
#